data_934a3e91ada9bb67ac84152ff78e6119
#
_entry.id   934a3e91ada9bb67ac84152ff78e6119
#
_cell.length_a   1.000
_cell.length_b   1.000
_cell.length_c   1.000
_cell.angle_alpha   90.00
_cell.angle_beta   90.00
_cell.angle_gamma   90.00
#
_symmetry.space_group_name_H-M   'P 1'
#
loop_
_entity.id
_entity.type
_entity.pdbx_description
1 polymer ?
#
loop_
_entity_poly.entity_id
_entity_poly.type
_entity_poly.pdbx_seq_one_letter_code
_entity_poly.pdbx_strand_id
1 'polypeptide(L)'
;MINLPEKLAVLAQECKVLQSRYIADESAKTRASQMNKYWKFCNEYQLSPTPCPSYQVAWYITYMSKTLKPVSIRNYVCALNDYLLGERKVPVDYNDVGISRALAGASRTLGEEVRRAAPILPVHMVQMFSYLTEEPIHTAIKAAILTAFRGLLRSQNVTDGDATLKRKDFAFTNWGMMVQIRKSKTIQKREKILQIPISFSPDTRLCAAYWVNKHFQEVPAGKDDPAFMLPYSVPAPLDYDTYNKMIKHLACCIGMNPADFSTHSMRRGGSTFLWLAGATTEEIKKRGDWSSDAYQIYLTTPLEERIARDVQVADTMSLLVAGHK
;
A
#
# COMPACT_ATOMS: atom_id res chain seq x y z
N MET A 1 -36.43 -21.02 -29.35
CA MET A 1 -36.59 -20.56 -27.94
C MET A 1 -35.88 -21.56 -27.07
N ILE A 2 -34.91 -21.09 -26.26
CA ILE A 2 -34.17 -21.96 -25.32
C ILE A 2 -35.15 -22.45 -24.25
N ASN A 3 -35.13 -23.74 -23.97
CA ASN A 3 -35.98 -24.40 -22.97
C ASN A 3 -35.73 -23.81 -21.56
N LEU A 4 -36.72 -23.73 -20.69
CA LEU A 4 -36.62 -23.17 -19.35
C LEU A 4 -35.50 -23.82 -18.49
N PRO A 5 -35.31 -25.15 -18.49
CA PRO A 5 -34.17 -25.80 -17.83
C PRO A 5 -32.82 -25.36 -18.36
N GLU A 6 -32.67 -25.15 -19.66
CA GLU A 6 -31.43 -24.66 -20.26
C GLU A 6 -31.13 -23.21 -19.87
N LYS A 7 -32.17 -22.36 -19.82
CA LYS A 7 -32.01 -20.97 -19.32
C LYS A 7 -31.57 -20.93 -17.85
N LEU A 8 -32.10 -21.80 -17.01
CA LEU A 8 -31.69 -21.91 -15.61
C LEU A 8 -30.27 -22.43 -15.46
N ALA A 9 -29.84 -23.36 -16.30
CA ALA A 9 -28.46 -23.85 -16.31
C ALA A 9 -27.47 -22.75 -16.70
N VAL A 10 -27.79 -21.93 -17.69
CA VAL A 10 -26.99 -20.77 -18.08
C VAL A 10 -26.92 -19.77 -16.93
N LEU A 11 -28.06 -19.41 -16.34
CA LEU A 11 -28.11 -18.50 -15.21
C LEU A 11 -27.33 -19.00 -14.00
N ALA A 12 -27.38 -20.31 -13.72
CA ALA A 12 -26.61 -20.93 -12.64
C ALA A 12 -25.10 -20.83 -12.90
N GLN A 13 -24.68 -21.00 -14.15
CA GLN A 13 -23.26 -20.83 -14.52
C GLN A 13 -22.81 -19.37 -14.42
N GLU A 14 -23.63 -18.42 -14.88
CA GLU A 14 -23.38 -16.99 -14.73
C GLU A 14 -23.28 -16.59 -13.25
N CYS A 15 -24.17 -17.12 -12.41
CA CYS A 15 -24.15 -16.93 -10.96
C CYS A 15 -22.81 -17.41 -10.35
N LYS A 16 -22.30 -18.58 -10.73
CA LYS A 16 -20.99 -19.07 -10.28
C LYS A 16 -19.85 -18.14 -10.69
N VAL A 17 -19.91 -17.59 -11.91
CA VAL A 17 -18.93 -16.62 -12.39
C VAL A 17 -18.99 -15.32 -11.56
N LEU A 18 -20.18 -14.81 -11.24
CA LEU A 18 -20.32 -13.64 -10.37
C LEU A 18 -19.82 -13.95 -8.95
N GLN A 19 -20.17 -15.10 -8.40
CA GLN A 19 -19.70 -15.52 -7.08
C GLN A 19 -18.19 -15.68 -7.01
N SER A 20 -17.54 -16.16 -8.07
CA SER A 20 -16.07 -16.26 -8.11
C SER A 20 -15.36 -14.90 -8.09
N ARG A 21 -16.06 -13.83 -8.47
CA ARG A 21 -15.57 -12.44 -8.48
C ARG A 21 -15.88 -11.64 -7.21
N TYR A 22 -16.32 -12.29 -6.14
CA TYR A 22 -16.68 -11.59 -4.89
C TYR A 22 -15.48 -10.93 -4.21
N ILE A 23 -14.27 -11.38 -4.49
CA ILE A 23 -13.01 -10.78 -4.07
C ILE A 23 -12.12 -10.50 -5.28
N ALA A 24 -11.19 -9.54 -5.13
CA ALA A 24 -10.18 -9.26 -6.16
C ALA A 24 -9.23 -10.46 -6.34
N ASP A 25 -8.76 -10.69 -7.57
CA ASP A 25 -7.93 -11.85 -7.94
C ASP A 25 -6.68 -12.00 -7.05
N GLU A 26 -6.00 -10.92 -6.74
CA GLU A 26 -4.83 -10.93 -5.82
C GLU A 26 -5.22 -11.35 -4.39
N SER A 27 -6.40 -10.96 -3.93
CA SER A 27 -6.92 -11.41 -2.64
C SER A 27 -7.27 -12.90 -2.68
N ALA A 28 -7.79 -13.40 -3.81
CA ALA A 28 -8.07 -14.82 -4.01
C ALA A 28 -6.78 -15.66 -3.97
N LYS A 29 -5.73 -15.23 -4.69
CA LYS A 29 -4.41 -15.87 -4.65
C LYS A 29 -3.83 -15.91 -3.24
N THR A 30 -3.92 -14.78 -2.52
CA THR A 30 -3.44 -14.68 -1.13
C THR A 30 -4.20 -15.65 -0.24
N ARG A 31 -5.53 -15.74 -0.34
CA ARG A 31 -6.35 -16.67 0.43
C ARG A 31 -6.04 -18.11 0.12
N ALA A 32 -5.85 -18.47 -1.16
CA ALA A 32 -5.43 -19.81 -1.56
C ALA A 32 -4.09 -20.20 -0.92
N SER A 33 -3.10 -19.29 -0.92
CA SER A 33 -1.82 -19.48 -0.25
C SER A 33 -1.98 -19.66 1.26
N GLN A 34 -2.86 -18.89 1.90
CA GLN A 34 -3.15 -19.01 3.33
C GLN A 34 -3.81 -20.35 3.66
N MET A 35 -4.74 -20.81 2.82
CA MET A 35 -5.38 -22.13 2.99
C MET A 35 -4.40 -23.28 2.84
N ASN A 36 -3.38 -23.18 1.97
CA ASN A 36 -2.32 -24.18 1.87
C ASN A 36 -1.60 -24.42 3.21
N LYS A 37 -1.46 -23.39 4.05
CA LYS A 37 -0.88 -23.55 5.38
C LYS A 37 -1.83 -24.29 6.33
N TYR A 38 -3.15 -24.09 6.21
CA TYR A 38 -4.13 -24.87 6.97
C TYR A 38 -4.14 -26.34 6.59
N TRP A 39 -4.10 -26.65 5.26
CA TRP A 39 -3.98 -28.02 4.79
C TRP A 39 -2.72 -28.71 5.29
N LYS A 40 -1.57 -28.01 5.28
CA LYS A 40 -0.32 -28.53 5.83
C LYS A 40 -0.44 -28.84 7.31
N PHE A 41 -1.03 -27.94 8.10
CA PHE A 41 -1.30 -28.18 9.52
C PHE A 41 -2.19 -29.41 9.73
N CYS A 42 -3.30 -29.52 9.02
CA CYS A 42 -4.17 -30.69 9.15
C CYS A 42 -3.45 -31.98 8.79
N ASN A 43 -2.66 -31.99 7.72
CA ASN A 43 -1.90 -33.17 7.31
C ASN A 43 -0.82 -33.54 8.32
N GLU A 44 -0.07 -32.58 8.86
CA GLU A 44 1.00 -32.77 9.85
C GLU A 44 0.47 -33.41 11.15
N TYR A 45 -0.72 -32.97 11.59
CA TYR A 45 -1.34 -33.45 12.83
C TYR A 45 -2.43 -34.52 12.61
N GLN A 46 -2.59 -35.04 11.40
CA GLN A 46 -3.58 -36.06 11.01
C GLN A 46 -5.03 -35.66 11.37
N LEU A 47 -5.35 -34.37 11.20
CA LEU A 47 -6.65 -33.81 11.48
C LEU A 47 -7.51 -33.78 10.22
N SER A 48 -8.82 -33.99 10.37
CA SER A 48 -9.77 -33.69 9.28
C SER A 48 -9.85 -32.18 9.08
N PRO A 49 -9.74 -31.69 7.86
CA PRO A 49 -9.90 -30.25 7.59
C PRO A 49 -11.33 -29.75 7.85
N THR A 50 -12.31 -30.64 7.72
CA THR A 50 -13.74 -30.36 7.97
C THR A 50 -14.43 -31.58 8.55
N PRO A 51 -15.30 -31.42 9.55
CA PRO A 51 -15.64 -30.19 10.26
C PRO A 51 -14.42 -29.59 11.00
N CYS A 52 -14.38 -28.26 11.17
CA CYS A 52 -13.32 -27.56 11.87
C CYS A 52 -13.84 -27.03 13.21
N PRO A 53 -13.74 -27.80 14.30
CA PRO A 53 -14.21 -27.37 15.61
C PRO A 53 -13.33 -26.26 16.20
N SER A 54 -13.86 -25.46 17.13
CA SER A 54 -13.17 -24.30 17.73
C SER A 54 -11.80 -24.64 18.33
N TYR A 55 -11.66 -25.80 18.97
CA TYR A 55 -10.36 -26.23 19.50
C TYR A 55 -9.30 -26.44 18.40
N GLN A 56 -9.71 -26.94 17.23
CA GLN A 56 -8.81 -27.10 16.08
C GLN A 56 -8.35 -25.74 15.52
N VAL A 57 -9.24 -24.73 15.52
CA VAL A 57 -8.87 -23.35 15.17
C VAL A 57 -7.87 -22.78 16.18
N ALA A 58 -8.08 -23.01 17.48
CA ALA A 58 -7.15 -22.58 18.55
C ALA A 58 -5.77 -23.27 18.40
N TRP A 59 -5.73 -24.56 18.07
CA TRP A 59 -4.48 -25.27 17.77
C TRP A 59 -3.78 -24.71 16.52
N TYR A 60 -4.55 -24.39 15.48
CA TYR A 60 -4.00 -23.78 14.26
C TYR A 60 -3.40 -22.40 14.55
N ILE A 61 -4.04 -21.58 15.39
CA ILE A 61 -3.49 -20.30 15.87
C ILE A 61 -2.15 -20.55 16.59
N THR A 62 -2.09 -21.53 17.49
CA THR A 62 -0.87 -21.91 18.22
C THR A 62 0.22 -22.40 17.25
N TYR A 63 -0.13 -23.22 16.27
CA TYR A 63 0.79 -23.65 15.22
C TYR A 63 1.39 -22.46 14.46
N MET A 64 0.56 -21.52 14.04
CA MET A 64 0.99 -20.33 13.31
C MET A 64 1.83 -19.38 14.16
N SER A 65 1.61 -19.31 15.47
CA SER A 65 2.36 -18.42 16.36
C SER A 65 3.85 -18.73 16.46
N LYS A 66 4.27 -19.93 16.07
CA LYS A 66 5.69 -20.31 15.98
C LYS A 66 6.44 -19.58 14.85
N THR A 67 5.74 -19.08 13.83
CA THR A 67 6.37 -18.56 12.59
C THR A 67 5.78 -17.25 12.07
N LEU A 68 4.60 -16.85 12.53
CA LEU A 68 3.88 -15.69 12.01
C LEU A 68 3.62 -14.64 13.09
N LYS A 69 3.55 -13.39 12.68
CA LYS A 69 3.11 -12.27 13.54
C LYS A 69 1.59 -12.30 13.77
N PRO A 70 1.07 -11.74 14.89
CA PRO A 70 -0.35 -11.77 15.25
C PRO A 70 -1.29 -11.26 14.15
N VAL A 71 -0.94 -10.17 13.47
CA VAL A 71 -1.72 -9.62 12.36
C VAL A 71 -1.86 -10.62 11.22
N SER A 72 -0.78 -11.34 10.90
CA SER A 72 -0.82 -12.40 9.88
C SER A 72 -1.69 -13.56 10.34
N ILE A 73 -1.59 -14.00 11.58
CA ILE A 73 -2.41 -15.08 12.15
C ILE A 73 -3.90 -14.77 11.98
N ARG A 74 -4.33 -13.55 12.32
CA ARG A 74 -5.73 -13.10 12.13
C ARG A 74 -6.16 -13.22 10.66
N ASN A 75 -5.30 -12.83 9.71
CA ASN A 75 -5.61 -12.96 8.28
C ASN A 75 -5.78 -14.41 7.82
N TYR A 76 -4.97 -15.33 8.37
CA TYR A 76 -5.07 -16.77 8.07
C TYR A 76 -6.36 -17.37 8.64
N VAL A 77 -6.76 -16.96 9.85
CA VAL A 77 -8.04 -17.38 10.44
C VAL A 77 -9.23 -16.83 9.62
N CYS A 78 -9.13 -15.58 9.14
CA CYS A 78 -10.14 -15.02 8.23
C CYS A 78 -10.23 -15.82 6.91
N ALA A 79 -9.10 -16.24 6.34
CA ALA A 79 -9.10 -17.06 5.13
C ALA A 79 -9.76 -18.42 5.35
N LEU A 80 -9.49 -19.06 6.50
CA LEU A 80 -10.16 -20.30 6.91
C LEU A 80 -11.68 -20.10 7.05
N ASN A 81 -12.08 -19.02 7.72
CA ASN A 81 -13.50 -18.68 7.87
C ASN A 81 -14.21 -18.52 6.51
N ASP A 82 -13.58 -17.79 5.60
CA ASP A 82 -14.13 -17.60 4.25
C ASP A 82 -14.22 -18.91 3.47
N TYR A 83 -13.23 -19.77 3.61
CA TYR A 83 -13.27 -21.12 3.03
C TYR A 83 -14.45 -21.92 3.57
N LEU A 84 -14.63 -21.96 4.90
CA LEU A 84 -15.72 -22.70 5.52
C LEU A 84 -17.10 -22.17 5.06
N LEU A 85 -17.26 -20.85 4.99
CA LEU A 85 -18.49 -20.23 4.47
C LEU A 85 -18.74 -20.58 3.00
N GLY A 86 -17.70 -20.56 2.15
CA GLY A 86 -17.79 -20.94 0.74
C GLY A 86 -18.22 -22.38 0.54
N GLU A 87 -17.73 -23.28 1.39
CA GLU A 87 -18.09 -24.70 1.42
C GLU A 87 -19.41 -24.99 2.17
N ARG A 88 -20.14 -23.97 2.59
CA ARG A 88 -21.37 -24.07 3.39
C ARG A 88 -21.17 -24.91 4.68
N LYS A 89 -20.00 -24.80 5.28
CA LYS A 89 -19.66 -25.39 6.56
C LYS A 89 -19.89 -24.41 7.70
N VAL A 90 -19.77 -24.91 8.94
CA VAL A 90 -19.88 -24.06 10.14
C VAL A 90 -18.70 -23.08 10.14
N PRO A 91 -18.97 -21.75 10.19
CA PRO A 91 -17.92 -20.75 10.19
C PRO A 91 -17.14 -20.75 11.50
N VAL A 92 -16.00 -20.05 11.53
CA VAL A 92 -15.22 -19.84 12.74
C VAL A 92 -16.03 -18.98 13.72
N ASP A 93 -16.26 -19.50 14.92
CA ASP A 93 -16.87 -18.72 16.01
C ASP A 93 -15.80 -17.88 16.72
N TYR A 94 -15.69 -16.61 16.35
CA TYR A 94 -14.74 -15.68 16.98
C TYR A 94 -15.09 -15.34 18.44
N ASN A 95 -16.29 -15.67 18.91
CA ASN A 95 -16.71 -15.51 20.31
C ASN A 95 -16.31 -16.71 21.17
N ASP A 96 -15.88 -17.82 20.55
CA ASP A 96 -15.35 -18.96 21.30
C ASP A 96 -14.18 -18.54 22.18
N VAL A 97 -14.25 -18.92 23.45
CA VAL A 97 -13.27 -18.55 24.48
C VAL A 97 -11.87 -19.06 24.15
N GLY A 98 -11.76 -20.27 23.57
CA GLY A 98 -10.48 -20.88 23.19
C GLY A 98 -9.82 -20.09 22.05
N ILE A 99 -10.57 -19.74 21.02
CA ILE A 99 -10.10 -18.95 19.87
C ILE A 99 -9.69 -17.55 20.32
N SER A 100 -10.55 -16.84 21.05
CA SER A 100 -10.29 -15.48 21.50
C SER A 100 -9.05 -15.39 22.41
N ARG A 101 -8.91 -16.35 23.34
CA ARG A 101 -7.73 -16.45 24.23
C ARG A 101 -6.46 -16.82 23.46
N ALA A 102 -6.52 -17.70 22.47
CA ALA A 102 -5.37 -18.06 21.64
C ALA A 102 -4.87 -16.85 20.82
N LEU A 103 -5.77 -16.07 20.20
CA LEU A 103 -5.44 -14.85 19.49
C LEU A 103 -4.84 -13.77 20.41
N ALA A 104 -5.44 -13.56 21.57
CA ALA A 104 -4.94 -12.61 22.57
C ALA A 104 -3.59 -13.04 23.14
N GLY A 105 -3.41 -14.34 23.42
CA GLY A 105 -2.15 -14.92 23.88
C GLY A 105 -1.04 -14.76 22.85
N ALA A 106 -1.32 -15.04 21.57
CA ALA A 106 -0.38 -14.81 20.48
C ALA A 106 0.03 -13.33 20.37
N SER A 107 -0.92 -12.40 20.49
CA SER A 107 -0.63 -10.96 20.50
C SER A 107 0.27 -10.54 21.66
N ARG A 108 0.02 -11.03 22.87
CA ARG A 108 0.84 -10.71 24.05
C ARG A 108 2.24 -11.32 23.98
N THR A 109 2.35 -12.57 23.51
CA THR A 109 3.63 -13.30 23.47
C THR A 109 4.55 -12.79 22.35
N LEU A 110 3.99 -12.49 21.17
CA LEU A 110 4.76 -12.13 19.98
C LEU A 110 4.93 -10.61 19.82
N GLY A 111 4.18 -9.83 20.59
CA GLY A 111 4.07 -8.38 20.40
C GLY A 111 3.28 -8.00 19.15
N GLU A 112 2.74 -6.81 19.12
CA GLU A 112 2.01 -6.25 17.96
C GLU A 112 2.84 -5.22 17.20
N GLU A 113 4.15 -5.21 17.43
CA GLU A 113 5.01 -4.24 16.76
C GLU A 113 4.96 -4.43 15.23
N VAL A 114 4.43 -3.42 14.57
CA VAL A 114 4.39 -3.35 13.12
C VAL A 114 5.58 -2.52 12.65
N ARG A 115 6.59 -3.18 12.08
CA ARG A 115 7.69 -2.47 11.43
C ARG A 115 7.14 -1.74 10.20
N ARG A 116 7.10 -0.43 10.30
CA ARG A 116 6.62 0.44 9.22
C ARG A 116 7.81 1.05 8.50
N ALA A 117 7.71 1.15 7.16
CA ALA A 117 8.71 1.84 6.39
C ALA A 117 8.90 3.29 6.86
N ALA A 118 10.12 3.74 7.00
CA ALA A 118 10.44 5.12 7.35
C ALA A 118 10.03 6.09 6.22
N PRO A 119 9.63 7.33 6.52
CA PRO A 119 9.32 8.33 5.51
C PRO A 119 10.59 8.81 4.79
N ILE A 120 10.53 8.98 3.48
CA ILE A 120 11.55 9.70 2.72
C ILE A 120 11.03 11.12 2.51
N LEU A 121 11.79 12.10 3.02
CA LEU A 121 11.45 13.52 2.94
C LEU A 121 12.19 14.20 1.76
N PRO A 122 11.80 15.44 1.37
CA PRO A 122 12.44 16.15 0.25
C PRO A 122 13.96 16.26 0.37
N VAL A 123 14.49 16.52 1.56
CA VAL A 123 15.94 16.59 1.82
C VAL A 123 16.64 15.27 1.48
N HIS A 124 16.03 14.14 1.84
CA HIS A 124 16.57 12.82 1.50
C HIS A 124 16.53 12.60 -0.03
N MET A 125 15.44 13.01 -0.70
CA MET A 125 15.35 12.86 -2.17
C MET A 125 16.41 13.66 -2.91
N VAL A 126 16.72 14.88 -2.48
CA VAL A 126 17.80 15.68 -3.08
C VAL A 126 19.15 14.96 -2.94
N GLN A 127 19.44 14.40 -1.76
CA GLN A 127 20.67 13.62 -1.53
C GLN A 127 20.67 12.33 -2.36
N MET A 128 19.57 11.58 -2.40
CA MET A 128 19.42 10.36 -3.21
C MET A 128 19.64 10.63 -4.70
N PHE A 129 19.09 11.74 -5.20
CA PHE A 129 19.17 12.05 -6.63
C PHE A 129 20.55 12.52 -7.07
N SER A 130 21.45 12.93 -6.15
CA SER A 130 22.85 13.19 -6.50
C SER A 130 23.63 11.92 -6.90
N TYR A 131 23.11 10.75 -6.57
CA TYR A 131 23.65 9.44 -7.01
C TYR A 131 23.03 8.94 -8.32
N LEU A 132 22.08 9.68 -8.90
CA LEU A 132 21.43 9.35 -10.18
C LEU A 132 21.94 10.28 -11.27
N THR A 133 22.34 9.69 -12.39
CA THR A 133 22.79 10.42 -13.61
C THR A 133 21.60 10.95 -14.41
N GLU A 134 21.88 11.51 -15.57
CA GLU A 134 20.88 11.93 -16.58
C GLU A 134 20.49 10.79 -17.54
N GLU A 135 20.88 9.57 -17.28
CA GLU A 135 20.48 8.42 -18.08
C GLU A 135 18.96 8.20 -18.02
N PRO A 136 18.33 7.77 -19.14
CA PRO A 136 16.87 7.60 -19.20
C PRO A 136 16.29 6.66 -18.14
N ILE A 137 17.08 5.66 -17.69
CA ILE A 137 16.65 4.77 -16.59
C ILE A 137 16.55 5.55 -15.26
N HIS A 138 17.50 6.45 -15.00
CA HIS A 138 17.50 7.27 -13.80
C HIS A 138 16.43 8.37 -13.87
N THR A 139 16.17 8.91 -15.07
CA THR A 139 15.02 9.82 -15.30
C THR A 139 13.69 9.13 -14.98
N ALA A 140 13.50 7.88 -15.41
CA ALA A 140 12.31 7.10 -15.10
C ALA A 140 12.14 6.91 -13.57
N ILE A 141 13.22 6.60 -12.86
CA ILE A 141 13.21 6.42 -11.40
C ILE A 141 12.90 7.73 -10.67
N LYS A 142 13.53 8.86 -11.06
CA LYS A 142 13.24 10.19 -10.49
C LYS A 142 11.76 10.53 -10.68
N ALA A 143 11.24 10.34 -11.90
CA ALA A 143 9.83 10.58 -12.24
C ALA A 143 8.88 9.73 -11.38
N ALA A 144 9.17 8.43 -11.24
CA ALA A 144 8.37 7.49 -10.45
C ALA A 144 8.36 7.86 -8.95
N ILE A 145 9.53 8.12 -8.36
CA ILE A 145 9.68 8.51 -6.95
C ILE A 145 8.92 9.80 -6.65
N LEU A 146 9.11 10.85 -7.46
CA LEU A 146 8.48 12.14 -7.22
C LEU A 146 6.96 12.08 -7.44
N THR A 147 6.50 11.32 -8.42
CA THR A 147 5.05 11.13 -8.65
C THR A 147 4.42 10.37 -7.48
N ALA A 148 5.07 9.31 -7.01
CA ALA A 148 4.59 8.55 -5.86
C ALA A 148 4.54 9.40 -4.58
N PHE A 149 5.55 10.23 -4.35
CA PHE A 149 5.64 11.13 -3.21
C PHE A 149 4.55 12.22 -3.28
N ARG A 150 4.50 12.98 -4.37
CA ARG A 150 3.55 14.10 -4.55
C ARG A 150 2.10 13.64 -4.66
N GLY A 151 1.89 12.49 -5.29
CA GLY A 151 0.56 11.89 -5.48
C GLY A 151 0.09 11.01 -4.31
N LEU A 152 0.92 10.79 -3.30
CA LEU A 152 0.66 9.82 -2.23
C LEU A 152 0.30 8.44 -2.77
N LEU A 153 0.95 8.02 -3.87
CA LEU A 153 0.61 6.81 -4.60
C LEU A 153 1.01 5.54 -3.86
N ARG A 154 0.25 4.48 -4.07
CA ARG A 154 0.69 3.12 -3.71
C ARG A 154 1.63 2.59 -4.80
N SER A 155 2.53 1.67 -4.43
CA SER A 155 3.45 1.04 -5.40
C SER A 155 2.74 0.50 -6.64
N GLN A 156 1.59 -0.12 -6.49
CA GLN A 156 0.77 -0.65 -7.59
C GLN A 156 0.33 0.40 -8.64
N ASN A 157 0.35 1.69 -8.29
CA ASN A 157 0.08 2.75 -9.27
C ASN A 157 1.33 3.15 -10.07
N VAL A 158 2.51 2.81 -9.56
CA VAL A 158 3.80 3.19 -10.15
C VAL A 158 4.45 2.02 -10.88
N THR A 159 4.31 0.82 -10.32
CA THR A 159 4.90 -0.40 -10.86
C THR A 159 3.90 -1.19 -11.70
N ASP A 160 4.40 -2.11 -12.50
CA ASP A 160 3.58 -2.96 -13.36
C ASP A 160 2.48 -3.70 -12.60
N GLY A 161 1.33 -3.83 -13.26
CA GLY A 161 0.15 -4.50 -12.70
C GLY A 161 -1.17 -3.82 -13.08
N ASP A 162 -2.25 -4.37 -12.58
CA ASP A 162 -3.63 -3.94 -12.91
C ASP A 162 -3.99 -2.49 -12.56
N ALA A 163 -3.30 -1.90 -11.57
CA ALA A 163 -3.55 -0.53 -11.11
C ALA A 163 -2.48 0.46 -11.59
N THR A 164 -1.57 0.02 -12.46
CA THR A 164 -0.50 0.85 -13.02
C THR A 164 -1.08 2.06 -13.73
N LEU A 165 -0.53 3.23 -13.42
CA LEU A 165 -0.81 4.45 -14.17
C LEU A 165 -0.29 4.30 -15.61
N LYS A 166 -1.12 4.73 -16.54
CA LYS A 166 -0.79 4.76 -17.97
C LYS A 166 -0.42 6.17 -18.40
N ARG A 167 0.27 6.31 -19.51
CA ARG A 167 0.66 7.65 -20.03
C ARG A 167 -0.54 8.57 -20.22
N LYS A 168 -1.69 8.04 -20.67
CA LYS A 168 -2.94 8.80 -20.80
C LYS A 168 -3.53 9.32 -19.47
N ASP A 169 -3.06 8.84 -18.35
CA ASP A 169 -3.51 9.29 -17.04
C ASP A 169 -2.79 10.56 -16.57
N PHE A 170 -1.86 11.08 -17.38
CA PHE A 170 -1.12 12.31 -17.14
C PHE A 170 -1.52 13.38 -18.14
N ALA A 171 -2.04 14.50 -17.64
CA ALA A 171 -2.34 15.67 -18.45
C ALA A 171 -1.43 16.83 -18.01
N PHE A 172 -0.54 17.27 -18.88
CA PHE A 172 0.34 18.42 -18.62
C PHE A 172 -0.41 19.73 -18.86
N THR A 173 -0.15 20.71 -18.02
CA THR A 173 -0.78 22.03 -18.01
C THR A 173 0.27 23.12 -17.81
N ASN A 174 -0.13 24.39 -17.91
CA ASN A 174 0.75 25.54 -17.64
C ASN A 174 1.16 25.69 -16.16
N TRP A 175 0.48 25.03 -15.23
CA TRP A 175 0.79 25.06 -13.79
C TRP A 175 1.47 23.78 -13.27
N GLY A 176 1.56 22.72 -14.09
CA GLY A 176 2.12 21.44 -13.70
C GLY A 176 1.51 20.27 -14.46
N MET A 177 1.02 19.26 -13.73
CA MET A 177 0.33 18.12 -14.31
C MET A 177 -0.84 17.66 -13.45
N MET A 178 -1.86 17.09 -14.09
CA MET A 178 -2.94 16.34 -13.45
C MET A 178 -2.69 14.85 -13.60
N VAL A 179 -2.73 14.12 -12.51
CA VAL A 179 -2.64 12.64 -12.49
C VAL A 179 -4.01 12.06 -12.18
N GLN A 180 -4.49 11.13 -13.01
CA GLN A 180 -5.79 10.48 -12.88
C GLN A 180 -5.61 9.03 -12.43
N ILE A 181 -6.09 8.70 -11.22
CA ILE A 181 -6.08 7.33 -10.71
C ILE A 181 -7.45 6.70 -10.96
N ARG A 182 -7.51 5.72 -11.85
CA ARG A 182 -8.73 5.00 -12.25
C ARG A 182 -8.91 3.69 -11.49
N LYS A 183 -7.84 3.14 -10.93
CA LYS A 183 -7.83 1.89 -10.17
C LYS A 183 -6.83 1.99 -9.02
N SER A 184 -7.26 1.60 -7.83
CA SER A 184 -6.42 1.47 -6.66
C SER A 184 -7.03 0.42 -5.71
N LYS A 185 -6.37 0.11 -4.60
CA LYS A 185 -6.94 -0.77 -3.57
C LYS A 185 -8.32 -0.31 -3.06
N THR A 186 -8.60 0.98 -3.12
CA THR A 186 -9.84 1.61 -2.67
C THR A 186 -10.79 1.99 -3.81
N ILE A 187 -10.31 1.98 -5.06
CA ILE A 187 -11.09 2.22 -6.29
C ILE A 187 -11.08 0.91 -7.10
N GLN A 188 -11.87 -0.07 -6.68
CA GLN A 188 -11.89 -1.39 -7.32
C GLN A 188 -13.06 -1.56 -8.30
N LYS A 189 -14.18 -0.89 -8.02
CA LYS A 189 -15.43 -1.02 -8.77
C LYS A 189 -15.67 0.10 -9.80
N ARG A 190 -14.61 0.85 -10.16
CA ARG A 190 -14.66 1.99 -11.11
C ARG A 190 -15.69 3.08 -10.73
N GLU A 191 -15.99 3.20 -9.46
CA GLU A 191 -16.98 4.12 -8.91
C GLU A 191 -16.56 5.59 -9.00
N LYS A 192 -15.26 5.87 -9.13
CA LYS A 192 -14.72 7.24 -9.24
C LYS A 192 -13.36 7.26 -9.94
N ILE A 193 -12.96 8.44 -10.40
CA ILE A 193 -11.61 8.76 -10.83
C ILE A 193 -11.04 9.78 -9.84
N LEU A 194 -9.93 9.45 -9.19
CA LEU A 194 -9.24 10.38 -8.33
C LEU A 194 -8.30 11.24 -9.17
N GLN A 195 -8.50 12.56 -9.16
CA GLN A 195 -7.66 13.53 -9.83
C GLN A 195 -6.72 14.19 -8.83
N ILE A 196 -5.43 14.12 -9.10
CA ILE A 196 -4.39 14.66 -8.22
C ILE A 196 -3.62 15.74 -8.98
N PRO A 197 -3.79 17.02 -8.62
CA PRO A 197 -2.97 18.09 -9.19
C PRO A 197 -1.56 18.06 -8.59
N ILE A 198 -0.55 18.16 -9.43
CA ILE A 198 0.86 18.24 -9.05
C ILE A 198 1.47 19.45 -9.76
N SER A 199 1.63 20.56 -9.04
CA SER A 199 2.21 21.79 -9.54
C SER A 199 3.69 21.65 -9.83
N PHE A 200 4.21 22.50 -10.72
CA PHE A 200 5.65 22.69 -10.85
C PHE A 200 6.30 23.04 -9.52
N SER A 201 7.54 22.63 -9.36
CA SER A 201 8.39 23.03 -8.25
C SER A 201 9.44 24.02 -8.76
N PRO A 202 9.77 25.09 -8.01
CA PRO A 202 10.89 25.95 -8.35
C PRO A 202 12.23 25.21 -8.37
N ASP A 203 12.40 24.23 -7.50
CA ASP A 203 13.56 23.32 -7.54
C ASP A 203 13.28 22.18 -8.53
N THR A 204 13.94 22.24 -9.68
CA THR A 204 13.80 21.24 -10.75
C THR A 204 14.11 19.83 -10.27
N ARG A 205 15.02 19.66 -9.32
CA ARG A 205 15.37 18.34 -8.74
C ARG A 205 14.16 17.65 -8.11
N LEU A 206 13.22 18.44 -7.56
CA LEU A 206 12.00 17.97 -6.88
C LEU A 206 10.72 18.20 -7.71
N CYS A 207 10.86 18.57 -8.99
CA CYS A 207 9.72 18.85 -9.87
C CYS A 207 9.22 17.57 -10.55
N ALA A 208 8.19 16.94 -10.00
CA ALA A 208 7.61 15.72 -10.58
C ALA A 208 7.15 15.93 -12.05
N ALA A 209 6.47 17.03 -12.35
CA ALA A 209 5.99 17.31 -13.70
C ALA A 209 7.13 17.44 -14.71
N TYR A 210 8.25 18.05 -14.33
CA TYR A 210 9.44 18.14 -15.18
C TYR A 210 10.00 16.74 -15.47
N TRP A 211 10.24 15.93 -14.45
CA TRP A 211 10.85 14.61 -14.62
C TRP A 211 9.93 13.62 -15.36
N VAL A 212 8.61 13.68 -15.15
CA VAL A 212 7.66 12.87 -15.92
C VAL A 212 7.65 13.29 -17.39
N ASN A 213 7.62 14.59 -17.68
CA ASN A 213 7.65 15.07 -19.07
C ASN A 213 8.96 14.68 -19.77
N LYS A 214 10.11 14.87 -19.11
CA LYS A 214 11.42 14.45 -19.62
C LYS A 214 11.45 12.94 -19.89
N HIS A 215 10.99 12.13 -18.94
CA HIS A 215 10.90 10.68 -19.10
C HIS A 215 10.03 10.28 -20.28
N PHE A 216 8.88 10.93 -20.49
CA PHE A 216 8.00 10.62 -21.62
C PHE A 216 8.62 10.97 -22.98
N GLN A 217 9.52 11.94 -23.03
CA GLN A 217 10.29 12.29 -24.22
C GLN A 217 11.45 11.30 -24.46
N GLU A 218 12.16 10.91 -23.42
CA GLU A 218 13.34 10.02 -23.52
C GLU A 218 12.98 8.55 -23.79
N VAL A 219 11.82 8.10 -23.30
CA VAL A 219 11.34 6.72 -23.47
C VAL A 219 9.97 6.74 -24.13
N PRO A 220 9.89 6.85 -25.47
CA PRO A 220 8.61 6.87 -26.18
C PRO A 220 7.79 5.60 -25.93
N ALA A 221 6.50 5.78 -25.68
CA ALA A 221 5.53 4.70 -25.50
C ALA A 221 4.11 5.18 -25.83
N GLY A 222 3.19 4.25 -26.07
CA GLY A 222 1.81 4.55 -26.39
C GLY A 222 1.02 5.11 -25.20
N LYS A 223 -0.10 5.76 -25.50
CA LYS A 223 -0.98 6.34 -24.46
C LYS A 223 -1.52 5.30 -23.45
N ASP A 224 -1.65 4.06 -23.86
CA ASP A 224 -2.17 2.95 -23.08
C ASP A 224 -1.07 2.12 -22.41
N ASP A 225 0.19 2.44 -22.68
CA ASP A 225 1.33 1.78 -22.02
C ASP A 225 1.52 2.31 -20.59
N PRO A 226 2.17 1.54 -19.72
CA PRO A 226 2.55 1.99 -18.39
C PRO A 226 3.32 3.31 -18.41
N ALA A 227 3.05 4.17 -17.44
CA ALA A 227 3.66 5.50 -17.40
C ALA A 227 5.18 5.44 -17.25
N PHE A 228 5.66 4.53 -16.41
CA PHE A 228 7.09 4.40 -16.09
C PHE A 228 7.67 3.17 -16.77
N MET A 229 8.05 3.35 -18.04
CA MET A 229 8.75 2.36 -18.84
C MET A 229 10.26 2.52 -18.66
N LEU A 230 10.97 1.41 -18.49
CA LEU A 230 12.44 1.40 -18.45
C LEU A 230 13.01 1.27 -19.85
N PRO A 231 14.12 1.98 -20.15
CA PRO A 231 14.71 2.06 -21.50
C PRO A 231 15.63 0.87 -21.77
N TYR A 232 15.12 -0.34 -21.67
CA TYR A 232 15.86 -1.55 -22.09
C TYR A 232 15.84 -1.69 -23.62
N SER A 233 16.59 -2.65 -24.16
CA SER A 233 16.57 -2.96 -25.60
C SER A 233 15.14 -3.22 -26.12
N VAL A 234 14.30 -3.84 -25.29
CA VAL A 234 12.85 -3.85 -25.40
C VAL A 234 12.29 -3.13 -24.18
N PRO A 235 11.67 -1.95 -24.33
CA PRO A 235 11.14 -1.20 -23.19
C PRO A 235 10.19 -2.06 -22.34
N ALA A 236 10.41 -2.05 -21.04
CA ALA A 236 9.61 -2.82 -20.09
C ALA A 236 9.05 -1.92 -18.98
N PRO A 237 7.86 -2.22 -18.44
CA PRO A 237 7.32 -1.50 -17.30
C PRO A 237 8.26 -1.58 -16.09
N LEU A 238 8.27 -0.53 -15.26
CA LEU A 238 8.96 -0.56 -13.98
C LEU A 238 8.28 -1.59 -13.07
N ASP A 239 8.95 -2.69 -12.76
CA ASP A 239 8.46 -3.71 -11.85
C ASP A 239 8.65 -3.33 -10.37
N TYR A 240 7.92 -4.01 -9.48
CA TYR A 240 7.97 -3.76 -8.05
C TYR A 240 9.35 -3.99 -7.44
N ASP A 241 10.02 -5.06 -7.84
CA ASP A 241 11.31 -5.46 -7.25
C ASP A 241 12.41 -4.47 -7.63
N THR A 242 12.47 -4.05 -8.88
CA THR A 242 13.38 -3.03 -9.38
C THR A 242 13.15 -1.71 -8.66
N TYR A 243 11.89 -1.26 -8.54
CA TYR A 243 11.55 -0.03 -7.85
C TYR A 243 11.94 -0.08 -6.36
N ASN A 244 11.62 -1.18 -5.67
CA ASN A 244 11.94 -1.35 -4.26
C ASN A 244 13.45 -1.47 -4.00
N LYS A 245 14.18 -2.19 -4.86
CA LYS A 245 15.65 -2.30 -4.80
C LYS A 245 16.30 -0.94 -4.99
N MET A 246 15.83 -0.13 -5.94
CA MET A 246 16.36 1.20 -6.20
C MET A 246 16.15 2.13 -5.01
N ILE A 247 14.96 2.15 -4.39
CA ILE A 247 14.70 2.95 -3.19
C ILE A 247 15.65 2.56 -2.05
N LYS A 248 15.84 1.27 -1.80
CA LYS A 248 16.75 0.76 -0.77
C LYS A 248 18.20 1.08 -1.06
N HIS A 249 18.62 0.95 -2.31
CA HIS A 249 19.95 1.31 -2.76
C HIS A 249 20.24 2.80 -2.53
N LEU A 250 19.34 3.68 -2.96
CA LEU A 250 19.46 5.11 -2.75
C LEU A 250 19.47 5.50 -1.27
N ALA A 251 18.66 4.83 -0.44
CA ALA A 251 18.72 5.03 1.01
C ALA A 251 20.09 4.65 1.58
N CYS A 252 20.67 3.54 1.14
CA CYS A 252 22.02 3.11 1.52
C CYS A 252 23.08 4.12 1.10
N CYS A 253 23.01 4.66 -0.12
CA CYS A 253 23.96 5.65 -0.64
C CYS A 253 24.05 6.92 0.24
N ILE A 254 22.97 7.31 0.89
CA ILE A 254 22.91 8.47 1.79
C ILE A 254 23.11 8.08 3.27
N GLY A 255 23.62 6.87 3.56
CA GLY A 255 23.95 6.41 4.90
C GLY A 255 22.77 5.94 5.75
N MET A 256 21.57 5.77 5.17
CA MET A 256 20.39 5.27 5.88
C MET A 256 20.31 3.74 5.81
N ASN A 257 19.75 3.11 6.86
CA ASN A 257 19.57 1.67 6.86
C ASN A 257 18.52 1.23 5.83
N PRO A 258 18.87 0.52 4.73
CA PRO A 258 17.93 0.15 3.67
C PRO A 258 16.78 -0.77 4.13
N ALA A 259 16.96 -1.44 5.28
CA ALA A 259 15.92 -2.28 5.85
C ALA A 259 14.71 -1.49 6.38
N ASP A 260 14.87 -0.19 6.64
CA ASP A 260 13.80 0.67 7.12
C ASP A 260 12.99 1.31 5.99
N PHE A 261 13.39 1.10 4.73
CA PHE A 261 12.75 1.70 3.58
C PHE A 261 12.12 0.68 2.64
N SER A 262 11.06 1.10 1.96
CA SER A 262 10.37 0.33 0.93
C SER A 262 9.62 1.29 -0.01
N THR A 263 8.91 0.75 -1.00
CA THR A 263 8.04 1.54 -1.87
C THR A 263 7.00 2.37 -1.11
N HIS A 264 6.59 1.96 0.09
CA HIS A 264 5.69 2.73 0.97
C HIS A 264 6.33 3.99 1.56
N SER A 265 7.65 4.10 1.56
CA SER A 265 8.38 5.27 2.09
C SER A 265 8.05 6.57 1.37
N MET A 266 7.74 6.49 0.05
CA MET A 266 7.31 7.66 -0.73
C MET A 266 5.95 8.16 -0.28
N ARG A 267 4.97 7.27 -0.17
CA ARG A 267 3.61 7.60 0.28
C ARG A 267 3.62 8.14 1.71
N ARG A 268 4.43 7.53 2.59
CA ARG A 268 4.59 7.97 3.97
C ARG A 268 5.26 9.34 4.06
N GLY A 269 6.34 9.53 3.33
CA GLY A 269 7.06 10.80 3.25
C GLY A 269 6.19 11.92 2.71
N GLY A 270 5.46 11.67 1.62
CA GLY A 270 4.54 12.64 1.04
C GLY A 270 3.43 13.06 1.99
N SER A 271 2.82 12.10 2.71
CA SER A 271 1.78 12.40 3.71
C SER A 271 2.34 13.20 4.89
N THR A 272 3.51 12.79 5.40
CA THR A 272 4.22 13.52 6.48
C THR A 272 4.57 14.94 6.02
N PHE A 273 5.11 15.08 4.81
CA PHE A 273 5.50 16.39 4.29
C PHE A 273 4.31 17.31 4.06
N LEU A 274 3.20 16.84 3.50
CA LEU A 274 1.98 17.63 3.36
C LEU A 274 1.48 18.12 4.71
N TRP A 275 1.50 17.27 5.72
CA TRP A 275 1.08 17.66 7.08
C TRP A 275 2.02 18.69 7.69
N LEU A 276 3.35 18.52 7.54
CA LEU A 276 4.33 19.54 8.00
C LEU A 276 4.20 20.86 7.24
N ALA A 277 3.78 20.82 5.98
CA ALA A 277 3.49 22.01 5.17
C ALA A 277 2.13 22.67 5.48
N GLY A 278 1.41 22.21 6.50
CA GLY A 278 0.15 22.79 6.95
C GLY A 278 -1.10 22.32 6.21
N ALA A 279 -1.00 21.25 5.38
CA ALA A 279 -2.19 20.67 4.76
C ALA A 279 -3.15 20.12 5.82
N THR A 280 -4.44 20.32 5.61
CA THR A 280 -5.47 19.79 6.49
C THR A 280 -5.54 18.26 6.40
N THR A 281 -6.07 17.65 7.44
CA THR A 281 -6.31 16.20 7.47
C THR A 281 -7.23 15.76 6.32
N GLU A 282 -8.20 16.59 5.97
CA GLU A 282 -9.14 16.33 4.88
C GLU A 282 -8.43 16.34 3.52
N GLU A 283 -7.57 17.32 3.26
CA GLU A 283 -6.76 17.38 2.04
C GLU A 283 -5.85 16.15 1.90
N ILE A 284 -5.19 15.74 2.99
CA ILE A 284 -4.34 14.54 3.01
C ILE A 284 -5.18 13.30 2.73
N LYS A 285 -6.32 13.13 3.41
CA LYS A 285 -7.27 12.01 3.19
C LYS A 285 -7.73 11.96 1.75
N LYS A 286 -8.17 13.08 1.21
CA LYS A 286 -8.66 13.19 -0.17
C LYS A 286 -7.58 12.85 -1.19
N ARG A 287 -6.37 13.39 -1.02
CA ARG A 287 -5.24 13.12 -1.94
C ARG A 287 -4.79 11.65 -1.90
N GLY A 288 -4.73 11.05 -0.73
CA GLY A 288 -4.31 9.66 -0.56
C GLY A 288 -5.43 8.63 -0.70
N ASP A 289 -6.67 9.07 -0.97
CA ASP A 289 -7.85 8.22 -1.05
C ASP A 289 -8.06 7.35 0.20
N TRP A 290 -8.06 7.99 1.38
CA TRP A 290 -8.39 7.35 2.65
C TRP A 290 -9.84 7.67 3.04
N SER A 291 -10.63 6.62 3.24
CA SER A 291 -12.01 6.72 3.73
C SER A 291 -12.10 6.78 5.27
N SER A 292 -11.03 6.41 5.97
CA SER A 292 -10.94 6.37 7.43
C SER A 292 -9.71 7.12 7.94
N ASP A 293 -9.51 7.16 9.24
CA ASP A 293 -8.33 7.79 9.86
C ASP A 293 -7.04 6.95 9.75
N ALA A 294 -7.06 5.90 8.92
CA ALA A 294 -5.87 5.09 8.64
C ALA A 294 -4.69 5.90 8.06
N TYR A 295 -4.91 7.12 7.53
CA TYR A 295 -3.83 8.01 7.10
C TYR A 295 -2.93 8.43 8.25
N GLN A 296 -3.42 8.53 9.49
CA GLN A 296 -2.65 8.93 10.67
C GLN A 296 -1.41 8.08 10.90
N ILE A 297 -1.48 6.79 10.55
CA ILE A 297 -0.31 5.89 10.65
C ILE A 297 0.84 6.27 9.71
N TYR A 298 0.57 7.11 8.71
CA TYR A 298 1.55 7.63 7.77
C TYR A 298 2.18 8.95 8.22
N LEU A 299 1.54 9.66 9.14
CA LEU A 299 2.07 10.90 9.67
C LEU A 299 3.17 10.59 10.69
N THR A 300 4.34 11.15 10.46
CA THR A 300 5.48 11.02 11.36
C THR A 300 6.03 12.42 11.61
N THR A 301 5.98 12.87 12.87
CA THR A 301 6.63 14.12 13.23
C THR A 301 8.09 13.84 13.55
N PRO A 302 9.05 14.44 12.83
CA PRO A 302 10.46 14.38 13.20
C PRO A 302 10.67 14.83 14.64
N LEU A 303 11.70 14.29 15.29
CA LEU A 303 11.98 14.61 16.70
C LEU A 303 12.24 16.11 16.89
N GLU A 304 12.98 16.70 15.97
CA GLU A 304 13.32 18.11 15.97
C GLU A 304 12.06 19.01 15.95
N GLU A 305 11.08 18.66 15.14
CA GLU A 305 9.79 19.35 15.06
C GLU A 305 8.98 19.18 16.35
N ARG A 306 9.04 18.01 16.98
CA ARG A 306 8.39 17.76 18.27
C ARG A 306 9.03 18.58 19.36
N ILE A 307 10.35 18.66 19.39
CA ILE A 307 11.10 19.50 20.34
C ILE A 307 10.74 20.98 20.17
N ALA A 308 10.77 21.48 18.92
CA ALA A 308 10.42 22.87 18.62
C ALA A 308 9.00 23.24 19.10
N ARG A 309 8.04 22.35 18.90
CA ARG A 309 6.66 22.56 19.40
C ARG A 309 6.57 22.52 20.92
N ASP A 310 7.31 21.64 21.57
CA ASP A 310 7.32 21.54 23.03
C ASP A 310 7.96 22.78 23.66
N VAL A 311 9.04 23.31 23.07
CA VAL A 311 9.63 24.60 23.46
C VAL A 311 8.60 25.71 23.36
N GLN A 312 7.85 25.78 22.25
CA GLN A 312 6.79 26.80 22.10
C GLN A 312 5.69 26.66 23.15
N VAL A 313 5.33 25.45 23.55
CA VAL A 313 4.38 25.19 24.65
C VAL A 313 4.96 25.71 25.96
N ALA A 314 6.23 25.41 26.27
CA ALA A 314 6.89 25.87 27.49
C ALA A 314 6.98 27.44 27.58
N ASP A 315 7.31 28.08 26.46
CA ASP A 315 7.33 29.56 26.37
C ASP A 315 5.94 30.12 26.59
N THR A 316 4.92 29.56 26.00
CA THR A 316 3.51 30.01 26.18
C THR A 316 3.07 29.84 27.63
N MET A 317 3.41 28.71 28.26
CA MET A 317 3.13 28.51 29.69
C MET A 317 3.80 29.57 30.56
N SER A 318 5.05 29.91 30.28
CA SER A 318 5.80 30.93 31.00
C SER A 318 5.19 32.32 30.86
N LEU A 319 4.74 32.68 29.66
CA LEU A 319 4.06 33.96 29.39
C LEU A 319 2.72 34.06 30.12
N LEU A 320 1.93 32.97 30.16
CA LEU A 320 0.66 32.96 30.87
C LEU A 320 0.84 33.17 32.40
N VAL A 321 1.89 32.59 32.97
CA VAL A 321 2.20 32.77 34.41
C VAL A 321 2.73 34.19 34.69
N ALA A 322 3.54 34.76 33.81
CA ALA A 322 4.06 36.11 33.94
C ALA A 322 2.98 37.21 33.83
N GLY A 323 1.93 36.97 33.04
CA GLY A 323 0.80 37.89 32.87
C GLY A 323 -0.19 37.90 34.04
N HIS A 324 -0.02 37.05 35.03
CA HIS A 324 -0.84 36.98 36.25
C HIS A 324 -0.16 37.59 37.50
N LYS A 325 0.92 38.34 37.32
CA LYS A 325 1.52 39.22 38.35
C LYS A 325 1.14 40.67 38.08
#